data_38ccce99c56052187d320d5dbb919e0a
#
_entry.id   38ccce99c56052187d320d5dbb919e0a
#
_cell.length_a   1.000
_cell.length_b   1.000
_cell.length_c   1.000
_cell.angle_alpha   90.00
_cell.angle_beta   90.00
_cell.angle_gamma   90.00
#
_symmetry.space_group_name_H-M   'P 1'
#
loop_
_entity.id
_entity.type
_entity.pdbx_description
1 polymer ?
#
loop_
_entity_poly.entity_id
_entity_poly.type
_entity_poly.pdbx_seq_one_letter_code
_entity_poly.pdbx_strand_id
1 'polypeptide(L)'
;MRKARSTRTVEAKVAQGRARDTPLTAREGEAEIRRLLADYTPEIARLMTAARRKLRSRVPRGFELLYDNYNGVGIGYGATQKYSAPVVSLVAFPRWVTLFFLYGATLDDPHGLLEGTGRRVRSIRLESAEVLDGPRVRALLDEALRRDGAAFAAAPRLRTCVQTIARARKPRAPGTRTRPRARREST
;
A
#
# COMPACT_ATOMS: atom_id res chain seq x y z
N MET A 1 46.63 -18.08 -32.64
CA MET A 1 46.32 -16.94 -31.76
C MET A 1 44.85 -16.55 -31.89
N ARG A 2 44.01 -16.99 -30.96
CA ARG A 2 42.56 -16.63 -30.89
C ARG A 2 42.37 -15.66 -29.75
N LYS A 3 41.98 -14.40 -30.07
CA LYS A 3 41.63 -13.36 -29.11
C LYS A 3 40.35 -13.72 -28.37
N ALA A 4 40.42 -13.84 -27.05
CA ALA A 4 39.29 -13.97 -26.14
C ALA A 4 38.48 -12.68 -26.19
N ARG A 5 37.19 -12.78 -26.54
CA ARG A 5 36.22 -11.71 -26.37
C ARG A 5 35.80 -11.65 -24.89
N SER A 6 36.21 -10.59 -24.24
CA SER A 6 35.75 -10.23 -22.89
C SER A 6 34.23 -9.98 -22.94
N THR A 7 33.46 -10.87 -22.35
CA THR A 7 32.06 -10.64 -22.03
C THR A 7 32.02 -9.66 -20.87
N ARG A 8 31.83 -8.39 -21.18
CA ARG A 8 31.52 -7.36 -20.22
C ARG A 8 30.11 -7.63 -19.70
N THR A 9 30.02 -8.26 -18.54
CA THR A 9 28.79 -8.39 -17.77
C THR A 9 28.32 -6.97 -17.44
N VAL A 10 27.26 -6.55 -18.12
CA VAL A 10 26.55 -5.33 -17.77
C VAL A 10 25.78 -5.64 -16.50
N GLU A 11 26.42 -5.41 -15.36
CA GLU A 11 25.72 -5.30 -14.09
C GLU A 11 24.78 -4.09 -14.23
N ALA A 12 23.51 -4.39 -14.51
CA ALA A 12 22.45 -3.43 -14.40
C ALA A 12 22.41 -2.98 -12.94
N LYS A 13 23.03 -1.86 -12.67
CA LYS A 13 22.97 -1.14 -11.41
C LYS A 13 21.49 -0.81 -11.18
N VAL A 14 20.81 -1.69 -10.44
CA VAL A 14 19.45 -1.46 -9.96
C VAL A 14 19.54 -0.16 -9.16
N ALA A 15 19.08 0.93 -9.75
CA ALA A 15 18.90 2.18 -9.04
C ALA A 15 17.86 1.90 -7.95
N GLN A 16 18.34 1.56 -6.75
CA GLN A 16 17.54 1.60 -5.54
C GLN A 16 17.11 3.07 -5.40
N GLY A 17 15.85 3.35 -5.74
CA GLY A 17 15.28 4.66 -5.56
C GLY A 17 15.46 5.04 -4.09
N ARG A 18 16.23 6.08 -3.84
CA ARG A 18 16.42 6.63 -2.50
C ARG A 18 15.04 7.03 -1.97
N ALA A 19 14.64 6.45 -0.85
CA ALA A 19 13.59 7.01 -0.04
C ALA A 19 13.93 8.49 0.19
N ARG A 20 12.98 9.39 -0.09
CA ARG A 20 13.18 10.79 0.32
C ARG A 20 12.98 10.83 1.82
N ASP A 21 14.07 10.86 2.58
CA ASP A 21 14.03 10.93 4.05
C ASP A 21 13.40 12.25 4.54
N THR A 22 13.27 13.25 3.66
CA THR A 22 12.64 14.52 3.98
C THR A 22 11.11 14.41 3.88
N PRO A 23 10.40 14.68 4.98
CA PRO A 23 8.93 14.72 4.96
C PRO A 23 8.41 15.78 4.01
N LEU A 24 7.33 15.46 3.32
CA LEU A 24 6.60 16.39 2.46
C LEU A 24 5.78 17.38 3.30
N THR A 25 5.60 18.58 2.79
CA THR A 25 4.54 19.47 3.27
C THR A 25 3.16 18.86 3.00
N ALA A 26 2.13 19.34 3.68
CA ALA A 26 0.77 18.85 3.45
C ALA A 26 0.35 18.97 1.97
N ARG A 27 0.67 20.10 1.33
CA ARG A 27 0.36 20.35 -0.09
C ARG A 27 1.10 19.39 -1.03
N GLU A 28 2.37 19.15 -0.78
CA GLU A 28 3.19 18.19 -1.57
C GLU A 28 2.67 16.76 -1.39
N GLY A 29 2.31 16.36 -0.17
CA GLY A 29 1.73 15.04 0.11
C GLY A 29 0.41 14.83 -0.64
N GLU A 30 -0.48 15.84 -0.66
CA GLU A 30 -1.73 15.76 -1.44
C GLU A 30 -1.49 15.73 -2.95
N ALA A 31 -0.50 16.48 -3.44
CA ALA A 31 -0.14 16.46 -4.86
C ALA A 31 0.43 15.09 -5.27
N GLU A 32 1.29 14.51 -4.42
CA GLU A 32 1.89 13.20 -4.68
C GLU A 32 0.85 12.09 -4.68
N ILE A 33 -0.10 12.08 -3.75
CA ILE A 33 -1.21 11.11 -3.75
C ILE A 33 -2.03 11.22 -5.03
N ARG A 34 -2.40 12.44 -5.45
CA ARG A 34 -3.13 12.62 -6.73
C ARG A 34 -2.34 12.09 -7.91
N ARG A 35 -1.03 12.37 -7.94
CA ARG A 35 -0.13 11.85 -9.00
C ARG A 35 -0.10 10.33 -9.02
N LEU A 36 0.03 9.68 -7.86
CA LEU A 36 0.08 8.22 -7.75
C LEU A 36 -1.24 7.55 -8.14
N LEU A 37 -2.36 8.21 -7.91
CA LEU A 37 -3.70 7.70 -8.22
C LEU A 37 -4.21 8.10 -9.61
N ALA A 38 -3.45 8.87 -10.39
CA ALA A 38 -3.91 9.40 -11.69
C ALA A 38 -4.26 8.30 -12.71
N ASP A 39 -3.61 7.12 -12.62
CA ASP A 39 -3.86 6.00 -13.53
C ASP A 39 -4.96 5.03 -13.03
N TYR A 40 -5.63 5.36 -11.93
CA TYR A 40 -6.73 4.56 -11.38
C TYR A 40 -8.08 5.10 -11.84
N THR A 41 -9.11 4.24 -11.80
CA THR A 41 -10.46 4.73 -12.03
C THR A 41 -10.87 5.76 -10.96
N PRO A 42 -11.76 6.70 -11.29
CA PRO A 42 -12.23 7.71 -10.33
C PRO A 42 -12.79 7.10 -9.04
N GLU A 43 -13.42 5.91 -9.11
CA GLU A 43 -13.99 5.20 -7.96
C GLU A 43 -12.89 4.76 -7.01
N ILE A 44 -11.83 4.11 -7.53
CA ILE A 44 -10.70 3.63 -6.73
C ILE A 44 -9.92 4.82 -6.13
N ALA A 45 -9.69 5.87 -6.92
CA ALA A 45 -9.00 7.07 -6.44
C ALA A 45 -9.79 7.76 -5.31
N ARG A 46 -11.13 7.88 -5.46
CA ARG A 46 -12.02 8.43 -4.40
C ARG A 46 -12.02 7.57 -3.15
N LEU A 47 -12.17 6.24 -3.30
CA LEU A 47 -12.15 5.30 -2.18
C LEU A 47 -10.82 5.38 -1.41
N MET A 48 -9.70 5.33 -2.12
CA MET A 48 -8.37 5.41 -1.51
C MET A 48 -8.16 6.74 -0.77
N THR A 49 -8.57 7.86 -1.38
CA THR A 49 -8.46 9.19 -0.78
C THR A 49 -9.33 9.33 0.47
N ALA A 50 -10.56 8.82 0.44
CA ALA A 50 -11.48 8.86 1.58
C ALA A 50 -10.99 7.96 2.73
N ALA A 51 -10.55 6.74 2.43
CA ALA A 51 -9.98 5.81 3.41
C ALA A 51 -8.71 6.39 4.06
N ARG A 52 -7.80 6.98 3.25
CA ARG A 52 -6.62 7.69 3.75
C ARG A 52 -6.99 8.78 4.75
N ARG A 53 -7.97 9.62 4.43
CA ARG A 53 -8.41 10.70 5.34
C ARG A 53 -8.89 10.16 6.69
N LYS A 54 -9.64 9.05 6.69
CA LYS A 54 -10.11 8.41 7.92
C LYS A 54 -8.95 7.83 8.74
N LEU A 55 -7.97 7.16 8.11
CA LEU A 55 -6.80 6.65 8.84
C LEU A 55 -5.91 7.78 9.38
N ARG A 56 -5.72 8.86 8.64
CA ARG A 56 -4.95 10.02 9.12
C ARG A 56 -5.54 10.63 10.41
N SER A 57 -6.86 10.67 10.54
CA SER A 57 -7.50 11.15 11.77
C SER A 57 -7.29 10.23 12.98
N ARG A 58 -7.04 8.92 12.72
CA ARG A 58 -6.77 7.93 13.78
C ARG A 58 -5.30 7.83 14.15
N VAL A 59 -4.41 8.23 13.25
CA VAL A 59 -2.95 8.17 13.43
C VAL A 59 -2.38 9.59 13.45
N PRO A 60 -2.56 10.35 14.54
CA PRO A 60 -2.14 11.75 14.61
C PRO A 60 -0.62 11.93 14.71
N ARG A 61 0.13 10.86 15.01
CA ARG A 61 1.58 10.85 15.19
C ARG A 61 2.22 9.74 14.37
N GLY A 62 3.48 9.91 13.97
CA GLY A 62 4.21 8.93 13.19
C GLY A 62 4.46 9.35 11.75
N PHE A 63 4.48 8.36 10.87
CA PHE A 63 4.79 8.57 9.46
C PHE A 63 3.73 7.90 8.58
N GLU A 64 3.28 8.64 7.59
CA GLU A 64 2.51 8.17 6.46
C GLU A 64 3.49 7.95 5.29
N LEU A 65 3.70 6.70 4.93
CA LEU A 65 4.67 6.28 3.93
C LEU A 65 3.95 6.00 2.61
N LEU A 66 4.20 6.84 1.61
CA LEU A 66 3.66 6.67 0.26
C LEU A 66 4.61 5.83 -0.56
N TYR A 67 4.13 4.76 -1.16
CA TYR A 67 4.94 3.93 -2.04
C TYR A 67 4.15 3.45 -3.25
N ASP A 68 4.82 3.49 -4.40
CA ASP A 68 4.33 2.91 -5.64
C ASP A 68 5.11 1.62 -5.89
N ASN A 69 4.45 0.50 -5.75
CA ASN A 69 5.03 -0.79 -6.07
C ASN A 69 4.39 -1.35 -7.35
N TYR A 70 4.98 -2.45 -7.87
CA TYR A 70 4.55 -3.06 -9.12
C TYR A 70 3.05 -3.38 -9.19
N ASN A 71 2.44 -3.73 -8.06
CA ASN A 71 1.05 -4.21 -8.00
C ASN A 71 0.04 -3.15 -7.56
N GLY A 72 0.47 -2.07 -6.94
CA GLY A 72 -0.45 -1.09 -6.38
C GLY A 72 0.22 0.13 -5.78
N VAL A 73 -0.57 1.14 -5.48
CA VAL A 73 -0.16 2.30 -4.68
C VAL A 73 -0.49 2.03 -3.23
N GLY A 74 0.53 2.08 -2.38
CA GLY A 74 0.42 1.84 -0.95
C GLY A 74 0.58 3.11 -0.12
N ILE A 75 -0.11 3.14 1.01
CA ILE A 75 0.04 4.15 2.07
C ILE A 75 0.15 3.40 3.39
N GLY A 76 1.36 3.35 3.94
CA GLY A 76 1.61 2.71 5.23
C GLY A 76 1.63 3.72 6.38
N TYR A 77 1.20 3.30 7.56
CA TYR A 77 1.22 4.09 8.79
C TYR A 77 2.07 3.38 9.82
N GLY A 78 3.11 4.05 10.31
CA GLY A 78 4.03 3.51 11.30
C GLY A 78 4.67 4.58 12.17
N ALA A 79 5.27 4.17 13.28
CA ALA A 79 5.98 5.08 14.19
C ALA A 79 7.32 5.55 13.64
N THR A 80 7.87 4.89 12.61
CA THR A 80 9.17 5.20 12.00
C THR A 80 9.07 5.27 10.48
N GLN A 81 10.09 5.82 9.83
CA GLN A 81 10.18 5.90 8.36
C GLN A 81 10.60 4.57 7.70
N LYS A 82 10.81 3.51 8.44
CA LYS A 82 11.25 2.23 7.87
C LYS A 82 10.11 1.60 7.04
N TYR A 83 10.40 1.26 5.79
CA TYR A 83 9.48 0.60 4.87
C TYR A 83 8.85 -0.69 5.44
N SER A 84 9.57 -1.42 6.26
CA SER A 84 9.13 -2.69 6.85
C SER A 84 8.33 -2.53 8.16
N ALA A 85 8.05 -1.31 8.58
CA ALA A 85 7.48 -1.02 9.89
C ALA A 85 6.06 -0.38 9.91
N PRO A 86 5.29 -0.27 8.80
CA PRO A 86 3.90 0.17 8.93
C PRO A 86 3.11 -0.86 9.73
N VAL A 87 2.34 -0.39 10.71
CA VAL A 87 1.42 -1.24 11.49
C VAL A 87 0.21 -1.60 10.67
N VAL A 88 -0.31 -0.61 9.93
CA VAL A 88 -1.41 -0.76 8.98
C VAL A 88 -1.07 -0.08 7.66
N SER A 89 -1.63 -0.56 6.57
CA SER A 89 -1.42 0.00 5.24
C SER A 89 -2.69 -0.07 4.40
N LEU A 90 -2.96 0.99 3.64
CA LEU A 90 -3.91 0.96 2.52
C LEU A 90 -3.16 0.64 1.24
N VAL A 91 -3.72 -0.22 0.41
CA VAL A 91 -3.18 -0.48 -0.93
C VAL A 91 -4.31 -0.39 -1.95
N ALA A 92 -4.16 0.52 -2.92
CA ALA A 92 -5.00 0.57 -4.09
C ALA A 92 -4.45 -0.38 -5.14
N PHE A 93 -5.24 -1.39 -5.49
CA PHE A 93 -5.07 -2.23 -6.66
C PHE A 93 -5.89 -1.67 -7.83
N PRO A 94 -5.72 -2.14 -9.07
CA PRO A 94 -6.46 -1.59 -10.21
C PRO A 94 -7.98 -1.61 -10.08
N ARG A 95 -8.55 -2.52 -9.27
CA ARG A 95 -10.00 -2.74 -9.17
C ARG A 95 -10.55 -2.72 -7.74
N TRP A 96 -9.73 -2.54 -6.71
CA TRP A 96 -10.17 -2.49 -5.31
C TRP A 96 -9.13 -1.84 -4.42
N VAL A 97 -9.54 -1.48 -3.19
CA VAL A 97 -8.67 -1.02 -2.13
C VAL A 97 -8.70 -2.02 -0.98
N THR A 98 -7.55 -2.26 -0.36
CA THR A 98 -7.41 -3.19 0.77
C THR A 98 -6.71 -2.50 1.93
N LEU A 99 -7.22 -2.71 3.13
CA LEU A 99 -6.57 -2.40 4.39
C LEU A 99 -5.78 -3.62 4.85
N PHE A 100 -4.49 -3.47 5.08
CA PHE A 100 -3.60 -4.50 5.61
C PHE A 100 -3.19 -4.20 7.04
N PHE A 101 -3.13 -5.24 7.85
CA PHE A 101 -2.58 -5.26 9.20
C PHE A 101 -1.29 -6.10 9.19
N LEU A 102 -0.15 -5.49 9.51
CA LEU A 102 1.16 -6.17 9.45
C LEU A 102 1.22 -7.39 10.39
N TYR A 103 0.64 -7.28 11.56
CA TYR A 103 0.55 -8.35 12.55
C TYR A 103 -0.89 -8.85 12.74
N GLY A 104 -1.70 -8.79 11.69
CA GLY A 104 -3.12 -9.13 11.73
C GLY A 104 -3.41 -10.56 12.20
N ALA A 105 -2.47 -11.51 11.98
CA ALA A 105 -2.63 -12.89 12.42
C ALA A 105 -2.71 -13.06 13.98
N THR A 106 -2.36 -12.03 14.71
CA THR A 106 -2.35 -12.02 16.17
C THR A 106 -3.36 -11.05 16.79
N LEU A 107 -4.19 -10.40 15.94
CA LEU A 107 -5.30 -9.58 16.41
C LEU A 107 -6.47 -10.46 16.84
N ASP A 108 -7.22 -9.99 17.84
CA ASP A 108 -8.47 -10.63 18.23
C ASP A 108 -9.57 -10.27 17.23
N ASP A 109 -9.99 -11.27 16.45
CA ASP A 109 -11.01 -11.11 15.38
C ASP A 109 -12.19 -12.10 15.62
N PRO A 110 -13.02 -11.86 16.65
CA PRO A 110 -14.14 -12.75 16.98
C PRO A 110 -15.22 -12.78 15.87
N HIS A 111 -15.14 -11.86 14.90
CA HIS A 111 -16.12 -11.76 13.83
C HIS A 111 -15.62 -12.31 12.48
N GLY A 112 -14.36 -12.79 12.43
CA GLY A 112 -13.80 -13.36 11.20
C GLY A 112 -13.71 -12.36 10.03
N LEU A 113 -13.41 -11.07 10.31
CA LEU A 113 -13.29 -10.03 9.28
C LEU A 113 -11.96 -10.06 8.54
N LEU A 114 -10.95 -10.64 9.19
CA LEU A 114 -9.59 -10.63 8.69
C LEU A 114 -9.35 -11.77 7.71
N GLU A 115 -9.04 -11.43 6.48
CA GLU A 115 -8.71 -12.37 5.39
C GLU A 115 -7.20 -12.62 5.30
N GLY A 116 -6.85 -13.81 4.80
CA GLY A 116 -5.47 -14.21 4.49
C GLY A 116 -4.95 -15.33 5.38
N THR A 117 -4.04 -16.14 4.83
CA THR A 117 -3.44 -17.32 5.45
C THR A 117 -1.97 -17.14 5.81
N GLY A 118 -1.40 -15.95 5.55
CA GLY A 118 0.01 -15.64 5.83
C GLY A 118 0.33 -15.73 7.34
N ARG A 119 1.60 -15.93 7.66
CA ARG A 119 2.06 -16.06 9.05
C ARG A 119 1.83 -14.82 9.92
N ARG A 120 1.74 -13.63 9.32
CA ARG A 120 1.68 -12.35 10.04
C ARG A 120 0.59 -11.43 9.54
N VAL A 121 0.50 -11.24 8.23
CA VAL A 121 -0.35 -10.23 7.62
C VAL A 121 -1.79 -10.75 7.46
N ARG A 122 -2.74 -9.87 7.77
CA ARG A 122 -4.16 -10.05 7.45
C ARG A 122 -4.66 -8.79 6.75
N SER A 123 -5.82 -8.90 6.13
CA SER A 123 -6.38 -7.80 5.38
C SER A 123 -7.90 -7.75 5.43
N ILE A 124 -8.43 -6.57 5.10
CA ILE A 124 -9.86 -6.36 4.86
C ILE A 124 -9.97 -5.64 3.53
N ARG A 125 -10.74 -6.20 2.61
CA ARG A 125 -11.09 -5.52 1.37
C ARG A 125 -12.13 -4.43 1.66
N LEU A 126 -11.85 -3.20 1.20
CA LEU A 126 -12.75 -2.08 1.42
C LEU A 126 -13.75 -1.95 0.26
N GLU A 127 -15.02 -2.12 0.54
CA GLU A 127 -16.11 -1.81 -0.39
C GLU A 127 -16.40 -0.31 -0.40
N SER A 128 -16.25 0.33 0.74
CA SER A 128 -16.33 1.79 0.90
C SER A 128 -15.41 2.27 2.02
N ALA A 129 -15.18 3.57 2.12
CA ALA A 129 -14.36 4.14 3.18
C ALA A 129 -15.05 4.07 4.55
N GLU A 130 -16.37 3.99 4.59
CA GLU A 130 -17.21 3.91 5.80
C GLU A 130 -16.98 2.61 6.56
N VAL A 131 -16.51 1.54 5.89
CA VAL A 131 -16.09 0.28 6.54
C VAL A 131 -15.11 0.55 7.68
N LEU A 132 -14.22 1.57 7.53
CA LEU A 132 -13.26 1.96 8.57
C LEU A 132 -13.90 2.56 9.82
N ASP A 133 -15.14 3.03 9.74
CA ASP A 133 -15.88 3.59 10.88
C ASP A 133 -16.72 2.53 11.60
N GLY A 134 -16.90 1.37 10.98
CA GLY A 134 -17.63 0.25 11.59
C GLY A 134 -16.98 -0.18 12.91
N PRO A 135 -17.75 -0.43 13.97
CA PRO A 135 -17.21 -0.69 15.32
C PRO A 135 -16.24 -1.86 15.36
N ARG A 136 -16.48 -2.90 14.57
CA ARG A 136 -15.63 -4.10 14.50
C ARG A 136 -14.27 -3.81 13.86
N VAL A 137 -14.25 -3.06 12.73
CA VAL A 137 -12.99 -2.68 12.06
C VAL A 137 -12.23 -1.66 12.91
N ARG A 138 -12.95 -0.77 13.60
CA ARG A 138 -12.35 0.17 14.56
C ARG A 138 -11.61 -0.55 15.66
N ALA A 139 -12.22 -1.57 16.28
CA ALA A 139 -11.60 -2.36 17.33
C ALA A 139 -10.28 -2.99 16.86
N LEU A 140 -10.24 -3.57 15.67
CA LEU A 140 -9.03 -4.13 15.07
C LEU A 140 -7.96 -3.06 14.81
N LEU A 141 -8.35 -1.88 14.30
CA LEU A 141 -7.44 -0.76 14.10
C LEU A 141 -6.87 -0.24 15.41
N ASP A 142 -7.72 -0.04 16.42
CA ASP A 142 -7.31 0.47 17.72
C ASP A 142 -6.38 -0.53 18.42
N GLU A 143 -6.64 -1.84 18.32
CA GLU A 143 -5.75 -2.86 18.84
C GLU A 143 -4.40 -2.88 18.12
N ALA A 144 -4.40 -2.85 16.79
CA ALA A 144 -3.18 -2.84 15.99
C ALA A 144 -2.29 -1.63 16.34
N LEU A 145 -2.88 -0.43 16.43
CA LEU A 145 -2.16 0.80 16.75
C LEU A 145 -1.67 0.83 18.21
N ARG A 146 -2.44 0.28 19.14
CA ARG A 146 -2.09 0.22 20.57
C ARG A 146 -0.85 -0.63 20.83
N ARG A 147 -0.60 -1.68 20.05
CA ARG A 147 0.60 -2.53 20.19
C ARG A 147 1.90 -1.75 20.05
N ASP A 148 1.92 -0.76 19.17
CA ASP A 148 3.06 0.15 18.97
C ASP A 148 2.82 1.53 19.60
N GLY A 149 1.88 1.62 20.55
CA GLY A 149 1.41 2.88 21.15
C GLY A 149 2.53 3.74 21.74
N ALA A 150 3.49 3.14 22.46
CA ALA A 150 4.63 3.85 23.00
C ALA A 150 5.52 4.45 21.90
N ALA A 151 5.75 3.70 20.81
CA ALA A 151 6.53 4.18 19.68
C ALA A 151 5.80 5.31 18.93
N PHE A 152 4.47 5.21 18.75
CA PHE A 152 3.68 6.30 18.19
C PHE A 152 3.65 7.54 19.08
N ALA A 153 3.55 7.37 20.42
CA ALA A 153 3.58 8.50 21.36
C ALA A 153 4.91 9.27 21.29
N ALA A 154 6.03 8.57 21.12
CA ALA A 154 7.36 9.18 20.96
C ALA A 154 7.60 9.78 19.56
N ALA A 155 6.82 9.39 18.55
CA ALA A 155 6.97 9.84 17.18
C ALA A 155 6.52 11.31 17.00
N PRO A 156 6.95 12.01 15.95
CA PRO A 156 6.48 13.38 15.64
C PRO A 156 4.99 13.39 15.27
N ARG A 157 4.39 14.57 15.14
CA ARG A 157 3.10 14.71 14.46
C ARG A 157 3.18 14.06 13.09
N LEU A 158 2.08 13.46 12.62
CA LEU A 158 2.06 12.66 11.39
C LEU A 158 2.69 13.41 10.22
N ARG A 159 3.72 12.82 9.65
CA ARG A 159 4.48 13.34 8.50
C ARG A 159 4.33 12.40 7.31
N THR A 160 4.13 12.97 6.13
CA THR A 160 4.06 12.21 4.88
C THR A 160 5.44 12.12 4.25
N CYS A 161 5.88 10.91 3.91
CA CYS A 161 7.17 10.63 3.25
C CYS A 161 6.94 9.75 2.03
N VAL A 162 7.72 9.96 0.96
CA VAL A 162 7.69 9.11 -0.22
C VAL A 162 8.77 8.05 -0.10
N GLN A 163 8.36 6.80 -0.19
CA GLN A 163 9.25 5.65 -0.29
C GLN A 163 9.30 5.22 -1.76
N THR A 164 10.38 5.55 -2.46
CA THR A 164 10.50 5.16 -3.86
C THR A 164 10.97 3.73 -3.96
N ILE A 165 10.08 2.81 -4.29
CA ILE A 165 10.46 1.47 -4.74
C ILE A 165 10.56 1.55 -6.26
N ALA A 166 11.75 1.93 -6.76
CA ALA A 166 12.00 2.03 -8.18
C ALA A 166 12.05 0.63 -8.82
N ARG A 167 10.95 0.21 -9.42
CA ARG A 167 10.95 -0.71 -10.56
C ARG A 167 10.12 -0.07 -11.66
N ALA A 168 10.65 -0.13 -12.90
CA ALA A 168 9.98 0.42 -14.07
C ALA A 168 8.50 -0.02 -14.10
N ARG A 169 7.60 0.96 -14.08
CA ARG A 169 6.16 0.75 -14.23
C ARG A 169 5.91 0.07 -15.58
N LYS A 170 5.40 -1.17 -15.59
CA LYS A 170 4.64 -1.61 -16.76
C LYS A 170 3.32 -0.83 -16.78
N PRO A 171 2.90 -0.30 -17.96
CA PRO A 171 1.59 0.34 -18.08
C PRO A 171 0.52 -0.64 -17.56
N ARG A 172 -0.32 -0.19 -16.65
CA ARG A 172 -1.51 -0.94 -16.22
C ARG A 172 -2.51 -0.87 -17.37
N ALA A 173 -2.46 -1.86 -18.28
CA ALA A 173 -3.44 -1.94 -19.36
C ALA A 173 -4.85 -2.01 -18.76
N PRO A 174 -5.81 -1.17 -19.22
CA PRO A 174 -7.22 -1.36 -18.93
C PRO A 174 -7.60 -2.76 -19.41
N GLY A 175 -8.28 -3.53 -18.56
CA GLY A 175 -8.51 -4.95 -18.74
C GLY A 175 -8.94 -5.34 -20.14
N THR A 176 -8.11 -6.09 -20.82
CA THR A 176 -8.45 -6.74 -22.10
C THR A 176 -9.60 -7.69 -21.83
N ARG A 177 -10.76 -7.37 -22.37
CA ARG A 177 -11.94 -8.25 -22.38
C ARG A 177 -11.50 -9.61 -22.91
N THR A 178 -11.53 -10.62 -22.08
CA THR A 178 -11.34 -12.02 -22.48
C THR A 178 -12.43 -12.35 -23.47
N ARG A 179 -12.07 -12.56 -24.77
CA ARG A 179 -12.98 -13.08 -25.79
C ARG A 179 -13.51 -14.42 -25.28
N PRO A 180 -14.82 -14.69 -25.37
CA PRO A 180 -15.38 -16.01 -25.08
C PRO A 180 -14.76 -17.04 -26.02
N ARG A 181 -14.25 -18.12 -25.46
CA ARG A 181 -13.74 -19.27 -26.21
C ARG A 181 -14.91 -19.89 -26.98
N ALA A 182 -14.85 -19.84 -28.30
CA ALA A 182 -15.81 -20.51 -29.16
C ALA A 182 -15.87 -22.01 -28.82
N ARG A 183 -17.07 -22.51 -28.52
CA ARG A 183 -17.36 -23.94 -28.42
C ARG A 183 -17.03 -24.57 -29.76
N ARG A 184 -16.11 -25.51 -29.78
CA ARG A 184 -15.97 -26.47 -30.90
C ARG A 184 -17.10 -27.48 -30.75
N GLU A 185 -18.04 -27.39 -31.66
CA GLU A 185 -18.99 -28.48 -31.89
C GLU A 185 -18.23 -29.61 -32.58
N SER A 186 -18.27 -30.78 -31.97
CA SER A 186 -17.82 -32.03 -32.58
C SER A 186 -19.00 -32.68 -33.27
N THR A 187 -18.85 -32.90 -34.55
CA THR A 187 -19.66 -33.82 -35.36
C THR A 187 -19.09 -35.20 -35.19
#